data_22c7afec0736a0ec9c660cbe23bd05f1
#
_entry.id   22c7afec0736a0ec9c660cbe23bd05f1
#
_cell.length_a   1.000
_cell.length_b   1.000
_cell.length_c   1.000
_cell.angle_alpha   90.00
_cell.angle_beta   90.00
_cell.angle_gamma   90.00
#
_symmetry.space_group_name_H-M   'P 1'
#
loop_
_entity.id
_entity.type
_entity.pdbx_description
1 polymer ?
#
loop_
_entity_poly.entity_id
_entity_poly.type
_entity_poly.pdbx_seq_one_letter_code
_entity_poly.pdbx_strand_id
1 'polypeptide(L)'
;MSNRKRRLAAIIFTDIVGYTELSSKDEEKAYELVKQQRSLLRPIVNNFEGEWLKEMGDGLLLSFPSSKESVRCAIEIQKSTKEIPNLNLRIGIHQGDIIMEDNDVFGDDINIASRIEPFAASGGIAVSQKIQQDLSSNPEFEFKFLDKPSLKG
;
A
#
# COMPACT_ATOMS: atom_id res chain seq x y z
N MET A 1 10.41 -2.76 -29.65
CA MET A 1 9.29 -1.88 -29.24
C MET A 1 8.97 -2.09 -27.79
N SER A 2 8.86 -1.01 -27.03
CA SER A 2 8.50 -1.15 -25.63
C SER A 2 7.01 -1.41 -25.48
N ASN A 3 6.64 -2.25 -24.50
CA ASN A 3 5.26 -2.53 -24.15
C ASN A 3 4.78 -1.55 -23.09
N ARG A 4 4.94 -0.27 -23.38
CA ARG A 4 4.59 0.77 -22.43
C ARG A 4 3.09 1.00 -22.41
N LYS A 5 2.51 0.86 -21.22
CA LYS A 5 1.08 1.10 -21.00
C LYS A 5 0.90 2.04 -19.82
N ARG A 6 -0.05 2.95 -19.96
CA ARG A 6 -0.43 3.84 -18.88
C ARG A 6 -1.87 3.56 -18.51
N ARG A 7 -2.15 3.50 -17.21
CA ARG A 7 -3.53 3.34 -16.76
C ARG A 7 -3.75 4.04 -15.42
N LEU A 8 -4.98 4.48 -15.22
CA LEU A 8 -5.40 5.05 -13.94
C LEU A 8 -5.67 3.93 -12.96
N ALA A 9 -5.19 4.05 -11.73
CA ALA A 9 -5.40 3.04 -10.71
C ALA A 9 -5.32 3.66 -9.32
N ALA A 10 -5.95 2.99 -8.37
CA ALA A 10 -5.70 3.29 -6.96
C ALA A 10 -4.46 2.49 -6.56
N ILE A 11 -3.52 3.15 -5.93
CA ILE A 11 -2.19 2.61 -5.63
C ILE A 11 -2.03 2.47 -4.13
N ILE A 12 -1.69 1.27 -3.68
CA ILE A 12 -1.36 1.02 -2.27
C ILE A 12 0.15 0.77 -2.16
N PHE A 13 0.77 1.45 -1.20
CA PHE A 13 2.15 1.21 -0.81
C PHE A 13 2.15 0.84 0.67
N THR A 14 2.86 -0.24 1.03
CA THR A 14 2.93 -0.67 2.43
C THR A 14 4.36 -0.88 2.87
N ASP A 15 4.58 -0.80 4.18
CA ASP A 15 5.82 -1.31 4.78
C ASP A 15 5.51 -1.96 6.12
N ILE A 16 6.47 -2.74 6.61
CA ILE A 16 6.38 -3.38 7.92
C ILE A 16 7.13 -2.51 8.93
N VAL A 17 6.43 -2.06 9.97
CA VAL A 17 7.03 -1.24 11.01
C VAL A 17 8.13 -2.04 11.71
N GLY A 18 9.32 -1.44 11.80
CA GLY A 18 10.45 -2.07 12.48
C GLY A 18 11.19 -3.14 11.70
N TYR A 19 10.90 -3.28 10.40
CA TYR A 19 11.52 -4.33 9.59
C TYR A 19 13.03 -4.19 9.50
N THR A 20 13.54 -2.98 9.29
CA THR A 20 14.98 -2.75 9.16
C THR A 20 15.72 -3.18 10.43
N GLU A 21 15.17 -2.86 11.58
CA GLU A 21 15.76 -3.24 12.85
C GLU A 21 15.70 -4.75 13.05
N LEU A 22 14.57 -5.36 12.74
CA LEU A 22 14.44 -6.81 12.83
C LEU A 22 15.41 -7.51 11.90
N SER A 23 15.53 -7.03 10.66
CA SER A 23 16.44 -7.61 9.67
C SER A 23 17.90 -7.54 10.11
N SER A 24 18.29 -6.46 10.79
CA SER A 24 19.67 -6.34 11.28
C SER A 24 19.96 -7.24 12.47
N LYS A 25 18.95 -7.60 13.24
CA LYS A 25 19.11 -8.46 14.42
C LYS A 25 18.90 -9.94 14.12
N ASP A 26 17.96 -10.25 13.25
CA ASP A 26 17.60 -11.63 12.91
C ASP A 26 17.08 -11.68 11.48
N GLU A 27 18.01 -11.83 10.56
CA GLU A 27 17.72 -11.81 9.13
C GLU A 27 16.75 -12.92 8.71
N GLU A 28 16.90 -14.10 9.30
CA GLU A 28 16.04 -15.23 8.98
C GLU A 28 14.60 -14.99 9.43
N LYS A 29 14.42 -14.41 10.62
CA LYS A 29 13.09 -14.07 11.14
C LYS A 29 12.44 -13.01 10.28
N ALA A 30 13.20 -12.02 9.83
CA ALA A 30 12.70 -11.00 8.93
C ALA A 30 12.24 -11.59 7.60
N TYR A 31 13.02 -12.53 7.06
CA TYR A 31 12.65 -13.23 5.83
C TYR A 31 11.36 -14.03 5.99
N GLU A 32 11.23 -14.76 7.10
CA GLU A 32 10.00 -15.51 7.37
C GLU A 32 8.79 -14.59 7.52
N LEU A 33 8.98 -13.42 8.10
CA LEU A 33 7.89 -12.45 8.25
C LEU A 33 7.40 -11.96 6.89
N VAL A 34 8.30 -11.69 5.95
CA VAL A 34 7.93 -11.28 4.59
C VAL A 34 7.18 -12.40 3.88
N LYS A 35 7.61 -13.65 4.06
CA LYS A 35 6.91 -14.80 3.48
C LYS A 35 5.50 -14.95 4.07
N GLN A 36 5.38 -14.78 5.37
CA GLN A 36 4.07 -14.83 6.05
C GLN A 36 3.16 -13.73 5.54
N GLN A 37 3.70 -12.53 5.36
CA GLN A 37 2.96 -11.41 4.80
C GLN A 37 2.42 -11.75 3.41
N ARG A 38 3.27 -12.27 2.55
CA ARG A 38 2.89 -12.63 1.18
C ARG A 38 1.76 -13.65 1.18
N SER A 39 1.90 -14.71 1.97
CA SER A 39 0.90 -15.79 2.02
C SER A 39 -0.44 -15.30 2.55
N LEU A 40 -0.41 -14.39 3.52
CA LEU A 40 -1.63 -13.88 4.14
C LEU A 40 -2.33 -12.86 3.23
N LEU A 41 -1.56 -11.96 2.62
CA LEU A 41 -2.13 -10.82 1.91
C LEU A 41 -2.55 -11.10 0.48
N ARG A 42 -1.90 -12.04 -0.21
CA ARG A 42 -2.26 -12.31 -1.60
C ARG A 42 -3.73 -12.68 -1.79
N PRO A 43 -4.31 -13.59 -1.00
CA PRO A 43 -5.75 -13.88 -1.16
C PRO A 43 -6.64 -12.67 -0.88
N ILE A 44 -6.26 -11.85 0.09
CA ILE A 44 -7.03 -10.65 0.41
C ILE A 44 -7.01 -9.68 -0.77
N VAL A 45 -5.84 -9.43 -1.33
CA VAL A 45 -5.70 -8.55 -2.49
C VAL A 45 -6.53 -9.04 -3.66
N ASN A 46 -6.50 -10.35 -3.93
CA ASN A 46 -7.28 -10.95 -5.01
C ASN A 46 -8.78 -10.77 -4.80
N ASN A 47 -9.25 -10.86 -3.55
CA ASN A 47 -10.67 -10.70 -3.24
C ASN A 47 -11.20 -9.30 -3.54
N PHE A 48 -10.32 -8.31 -3.59
CA PHE A 48 -10.68 -6.92 -3.89
C PHE A 48 -10.24 -6.50 -5.29
N GLU A 49 -10.01 -7.49 -6.17
CA GLU A 49 -9.62 -7.27 -7.56
C GLU A 49 -8.30 -6.52 -7.71
N GLY A 50 -7.42 -6.68 -6.72
CA GLY A 50 -6.12 -6.03 -6.74
C GLY A 50 -5.09 -6.79 -7.54
N GLU A 51 -4.06 -6.07 -7.96
CA GLU A 51 -2.89 -6.65 -8.59
C GLU A 51 -1.69 -6.51 -7.69
N TRP A 52 -0.93 -7.58 -7.57
CA TRP A 52 0.33 -7.61 -6.82
C TRP A 52 1.43 -7.16 -7.76
N LEU A 53 1.76 -5.87 -7.74
CA LEU A 53 2.67 -5.32 -8.74
C LEU A 53 4.14 -5.60 -8.44
N LYS A 54 4.55 -5.39 -7.18
CA LYS A 54 5.97 -5.47 -6.86
C LYS A 54 6.18 -5.63 -5.36
N GLU A 55 7.21 -6.41 -4.99
CA GLU A 55 7.71 -6.48 -3.62
C GLU A 55 9.06 -5.77 -3.58
N MET A 56 9.27 -4.92 -2.60
CA MET A 56 10.51 -4.16 -2.43
C MET A 56 10.98 -4.33 -0.99
N GLY A 57 11.73 -5.41 -0.73
CA GLY A 57 12.07 -5.77 0.63
C GLY A 57 10.81 -6.13 1.40
N ASP A 58 10.50 -5.37 2.45
CA ASP A 58 9.28 -5.56 3.22
C ASP A 58 8.10 -4.81 2.64
N GLY A 59 8.33 -3.93 1.67
CA GLY A 59 7.28 -3.10 1.09
C GLY A 59 6.53 -3.79 -0.03
N LEU A 60 5.28 -3.41 -0.19
CA LEU A 60 4.43 -3.91 -1.27
C LEU A 60 3.89 -2.76 -2.08
N LEU A 61 3.79 -2.98 -3.38
CA LEU A 61 3.15 -2.08 -4.31
C LEU A 61 1.98 -2.82 -4.95
N LEU A 62 0.78 -2.32 -4.72
CA LEU A 62 -0.45 -2.95 -5.19
C LEU A 62 -1.27 -1.94 -5.97
N SER A 63 -2.08 -2.42 -6.91
CA SER A 63 -3.02 -1.55 -7.61
C SER A 63 -4.43 -2.12 -7.60
N PHE A 64 -5.41 -1.23 -7.70
CA PHE A 64 -6.83 -1.60 -7.65
C PHE A 64 -7.59 -0.80 -8.69
N PRO A 65 -8.72 -1.31 -9.19
CA PRO A 65 -9.49 -0.62 -10.22
C PRO A 65 -10.19 0.65 -9.73
N SER A 66 -10.37 0.79 -8.41
CA SER A 66 -11.03 1.97 -7.86
C SER A 66 -10.51 2.32 -6.47
N SER A 67 -10.69 3.58 -6.09
CA SER A 67 -10.37 4.04 -4.75
C SER A 67 -11.12 3.25 -3.68
N LYS A 68 -12.38 2.95 -3.93
CA LYS A 68 -13.22 2.20 -2.99
C LYS A 68 -12.65 0.82 -2.67
N GLU A 69 -12.28 0.06 -3.72
CA GLU A 69 -11.73 -1.27 -3.51
C GLU A 69 -10.38 -1.23 -2.82
N SER A 70 -9.56 -0.21 -3.12
CA SER A 70 -8.27 -0.08 -2.46
C SER A 70 -8.42 0.16 -0.95
N VAL A 71 -9.32 1.04 -0.56
CA VAL A 71 -9.52 1.34 0.86
C VAL A 71 -10.13 0.15 1.59
N ARG A 72 -11.10 -0.53 0.96
CA ARG A 72 -11.69 -1.74 1.54
C ARG A 72 -10.65 -2.81 1.76
N CYS A 73 -9.77 -3.01 0.77
CA CYS A 73 -8.69 -3.99 0.89
C CYS A 73 -7.74 -3.61 2.02
N ALA A 74 -7.35 -2.34 2.10
CA ALA A 74 -6.44 -1.87 3.15
C ALA A 74 -7.02 -2.10 4.54
N ILE A 75 -8.31 -1.87 4.72
CA ILE A 75 -8.99 -2.12 5.98
C ILE A 75 -8.93 -3.61 6.32
N GLU A 76 -9.21 -4.48 5.36
CA GLU A 76 -9.18 -5.92 5.58
C GLU A 76 -7.77 -6.40 5.90
N ILE A 77 -6.76 -5.86 5.23
CA ILE A 77 -5.35 -6.17 5.50
C ILE A 77 -5.03 -5.82 6.97
N GLN A 78 -5.42 -4.63 7.42
CA GLN A 78 -5.11 -4.22 8.79
C GLN A 78 -5.84 -5.08 9.83
N LYS A 79 -7.06 -5.48 9.54
CA LYS A 79 -7.77 -6.40 10.42
C LYS A 79 -7.10 -7.75 10.50
N SER A 80 -6.61 -8.25 9.36
CA SER A 80 -6.02 -9.59 9.28
C SER A 80 -4.63 -9.68 9.90
N THR A 81 -3.89 -8.56 9.91
CA THR A 81 -2.53 -8.54 10.46
C THR A 81 -2.47 -8.14 11.92
N LYS A 82 -3.55 -7.61 12.45
CA LYS A 82 -3.61 -7.02 13.81
C LYS A 82 -3.08 -7.95 14.90
N GLU A 83 -3.36 -9.23 14.80
CA GLU A 83 -3.01 -10.21 15.83
C GLU A 83 -1.72 -10.98 15.52
N ILE A 84 -1.05 -10.65 14.43
CA ILE A 84 0.16 -11.37 14.04
C ILE A 84 1.37 -10.63 14.61
N PRO A 85 2.17 -11.30 15.44
CA PRO A 85 3.34 -10.66 16.06
C PRO A 85 4.30 -10.11 15.01
N ASN A 86 4.76 -8.88 15.21
CA ASN A 86 5.74 -8.18 14.36
C ASN A 86 5.24 -7.82 12.96
N LEU A 87 4.01 -8.15 12.63
CA LEU A 87 3.44 -7.81 11.32
C LEU A 87 2.52 -6.60 11.45
N ASN A 88 3.12 -5.46 11.79
CA ASN A 88 2.43 -4.19 11.90
C ASN A 88 2.72 -3.38 10.66
N LEU A 89 1.68 -3.05 9.90
CA LEU A 89 1.85 -2.39 8.62
C LEU A 89 1.45 -0.94 8.67
N ARG A 90 2.17 -0.11 7.90
CA ARG A 90 1.70 1.21 7.51
C ARG A 90 1.26 1.12 6.06
N ILE A 91 0.11 1.69 5.76
CA ILE A 91 -0.46 1.65 4.41
C ILE A 91 -0.71 3.07 3.93
N GLY A 92 -0.21 3.38 2.73
CA GLY A 92 -0.48 4.65 2.06
C GLY A 92 -1.24 4.40 0.77
N ILE A 93 -2.25 5.23 0.47
CA ILE A 93 -3.08 5.06 -0.72
C ILE A 93 -3.20 6.37 -1.47
N HIS A 94 -3.00 6.29 -2.78
CA HIS A 94 -3.15 7.41 -3.70
C HIS A 94 -3.80 6.91 -4.98
N GLN A 95 -4.46 7.78 -5.71
CA GLN A 95 -4.99 7.44 -7.02
C GLN A 95 -4.27 8.25 -8.08
N GLY A 96 -3.84 7.59 -9.14
CA GLY A 96 -3.15 8.27 -10.22
C GLY A 96 -2.75 7.31 -11.32
N ASP A 97 -1.90 7.78 -12.20
CA ASP A 97 -1.42 6.99 -13.32
C ASP A 97 -0.27 6.09 -12.92
N ILE A 98 -0.34 4.84 -13.37
CA ILE A 98 0.81 3.94 -13.32
C ILE A 98 1.26 3.64 -14.74
N ILE A 99 2.56 3.50 -14.90
CA ILE A 99 3.17 3.17 -16.20
C ILE A 99 3.77 1.79 -16.06
N MET A 100 3.35 0.89 -16.94
CA MET A 100 3.85 -0.47 -16.98
C MET A 100 4.65 -0.66 -18.25
N GLU A 101 5.89 -1.10 -18.12
CA GLU A 101 6.79 -1.31 -19.24
C GLU A 101 7.74 -2.44 -18.92
N ASP A 102 7.76 -3.47 -19.78
CA ASP A 102 8.72 -4.58 -19.67
C ASP A 102 8.81 -5.20 -18.27
N ASN A 103 7.68 -5.53 -17.69
CA ASN A 103 7.57 -6.16 -16.37
C ASN A 103 7.97 -5.25 -15.20
N ASP A 104 8.08 -3.95 -15.44
CA ASP A 104 8.31 -2.99 -14.36
C ASP A 104 7.15 -2.00 -14.27
N VAL A 105 7.05 -1.34 -13.13
CA VAL A 105 5.98 -0.39 -12.85
C VAL A 105 6.61 0.88 -12.29
N PHE A 106 6.23 2.02 -12.81
CA PHE A 106 6.77 3.29 -12.33
C PHE A 106 5.79 4.45 -12.61
N GLY A 107 6.13 5.63 -12.13
CA GLY A 107 5.36 6.84 -12.33
C GLY A 107 5.38 7.73 -11.10
N ASP A 108 5.07 9.01 -11.31
CA ASP A 108 5.07 9.99 -10.23
C ASP A 108 4.04 9.67 -9.15
N ASP A 109 2.89 9.14 -9.55
CA ASP A 109 1.83 8.82 -8.59
C ASP A 109 2.19 7.64 -7.70
N ILE A 110 3.05 6.72 -8.17
CA ILE A 110 3.59 5.67 -7.33
C ILE A 110 4.49 6.27 -6.26
N ASN A 111 5.32 7.25 -6.65
CA ASN A 111 6.19 7.94 -5.69
C ASN A 111 5.37 8.70 -4.65
N ILE A 112 4.25 9.29 -5.06
CA ILE A 112 3.35 9.97 -4.12
C ILE A 112 2.80 8.98 -3.10
N ALA A 113 2.33 7.81 -3.55
CA ALA A 113 1.82 6.79 -2.65
C ALA A 113 2.89 6.37 -1.64
N SER A 114 4.13 6.20 -2.09
CA SER A 114 5.24 5.82 -1.20
C SER A 114 5.56 6.91 -0.16
N ARG A 115 5.29 8.17 -0.48
CA ARG A 115 5.52 9.29 0.45
C ARG A 115 4.36 9.50 1.41
N ILE A 116 3.18 9.03 1.07
CA ILE A 116 2.02 9.08 1.94
C ILE A 116 2.09 8.02 3.03
N GLU A 117 2.60 6.83 2.70
CA GLU A 117 2.65 5.70 3.60
C GLU A 117 3.31 6.01 4.96
N PRO A 118 4.43 6.74 5.03
CA PRO A 118 5.06 7.02 6.33
C PRO A 118 4.21 7.86 7.28
N PHE A 119 3.17 8.52 6.78
CA PHE A 119 2.28 9.31 7.63
C PHE A 119 1.19 8.46 8.29
N ALA A 120 1.08 7.19 7.93
CA ALA A 120 0.17 6.28 8.59
C ALA A 120 0.73 5.89 9.96
N ALA A 121 -0.16 5.74 10.94
CA ALA A 121 0.22 5.14 12.21
C ALA A 121 0.48 3.65 12.00
N SER A 122 1.21 3.02 12.91
CA SER A 122 1.36 1.57 12.91
C SER A 122 -0.01 0.92 12.97
N GLY A 123 -0.31 0.05 12.04
CA GLY A 123 -1.63 -0.56 11.89
C GLY A 123 -2.67 0.35 11.26
N GLY A 124 -2.25 1.52 10.75
CA GLY A 124 -3.15 2.51 10.19
C GLY A 124 -3.05 2.66 8.67
N ILE A 125 -3.87 3.56 8.15
CA ILE A 125 -3.98 3.84 6.72
C ILE A 125 -3.97 5.33 6.52
N ALA A 126 -3.06 5.84 5.68
CA ALA A 126 -3.05 7.23 5.27
C ALA A 126 -3.47 7.30 3.81
N VAL A 127 -4.31 8.27 3.47
CA VAL A 127 -4.78 8.42 2.10
C VAL A 127 -4.48 9.83 1.61
N SER A 128 -4.30 9.97 0.29
CA SER A 128 -4.13 11.29 -0.31
C SER A 128 -5.47 12.02 -0.34
N GLN A 129 -5.40 13.34 -0.55
CA GLN A 129 -6.59 14.15 -0.73
C GLN A 129 -7.44 13.63 -1.89
N LYS A 130 -6.80 13.13 -2.94
CA LYS A 130 -7.52 12.57 -4.11
C LYS A 130 -8.40 11.40 -3.71
N ILE A 131 -7.88 10.47 -2.91
CA ILE A 131 -8.67 9.34 -2.41
C ILE A 131 -9.82 9.82 -1.53
N GLN A 132 -9.54 10.75 -0.63
CA GLN A 132 -10.56 11.31 0.25
C GLN A 132 -11.67 11.98 -0.55
N GLN A 133 -11.31 12.74 -1.59
CA GLN A 133 -12.31 13.39 -2.45
C GLN A 133 -13.15 12.37 -3.20
N ASP A 134 -12.53 11.33 -3.73
CA ASP A 134 -13.24 10.28 -4.45
C ASP A 134 -14.29 9.58 -3.58
N LEU A 135 -14.03 9.48 -2.28
CA LEU A 135 -14.86 8.72 -1.35
C LEU A 135 -15.64 9.60 -0.37
N SER A 136 -15.58 10.92 -0.53
CA SER A 136 -16.17 11.87 0.44
C SER A 136 -17.66 11.71 0.63
N SER A 137 -18.39 11.26 -0.39
CA SER A 137 -19.83 11.06 -0.30
C SER A 137 -20.23 9.63 0.09
N ASN A 138 -19.25 8.76 0.34
CA ASN A 138 -19.53 7.39 0.71
C ASN A 138 -19.54 7.24 2.23
N PRO A 139 -20.70 6.98 2.85
CA PRO A 139 -20.78 6.90 4.32
C PRO A 139 -20.06 5.70 4.93
N GLU A 140 -19.60 4.77 4.11
CA GLU A 140 -18.84 3.62 4.58
C GLU A 140 -17.49 4.02 5.18
N PHE A 141 -16.91 5.15 4.75
CA PHE A 141 -15.57 5.56 5.15
C PHE A 141 -15.58 6.86 5.92
N GLU A 142 -14.77 6.91 6.97
CA GLU A 142 -14.51 8.13 7.72
C GLU A 142 -13.04 8.51 7.56
N PHE A 143 -12.80 9.80 7.29
CA PHE A 143 -11.45 10.32 7.12
C PHE A 143 -11.17 11.41 8.13
N LYS A 144 -9.98 11.37 8.72
CA LYS A 144 -9.52 12.42 9.60
C LYS A 144 -8.44 13.21 8.87
N PHE A 145 -8.59 14.53 8.86
CA PHE A 145 -7.58 15.39 8.25
C PHE A 145 -6.31 15.36 9.09
N LEU A 146 -5.20 15.10 8.41
CA LEU A 146 -3.87 15.24 8.98
C LEU A 146 -3.28 16.55 8.44
N ASP A 147 -2.15 16.99 8.99
CA ASP A 147 -1.46 18.15 8.47
C ASP A 147 -1.16 18.00 6.99
N LYS A 148 -0.90 19.12 6.32
CA LYS A 148 -0.48 19.11 4.91
C LYS A 148 1.04 19.00 4.86
N PRO A 149 1.59 17.78 4.95
CA PRO A 149 3.04 17.62 4.88
C PRO A 149 3.54 17.96 3.48
N SER A 150 4.77 18.44 3.43
CA SER A 150 5.43 18.64 2.15
C SER A 150 5.88 17.27 1.63
N LEU A 151 5.40 16.89 0.46
CA LEU A 151 5.77 15.63 -0.17
C LEU A 151 6.91 15.79 -1.17
N LYS A 152 7.70 16.81 -1.02
CA LYS A 152 8.87 17.00 -1.87
C LYS A 152 9.88 15.88 -1.62
N GLY A 153 10.29 15.28 -2.70
CA GLY A 153 11.22 14.17 -2.67
C GLY A 153 12.58 14.52 -2.13
#